data_39f55f7f98e4d968988444933f2bda60
#
_entry.id   39f55f7f98e4d968988444933f2bda60
#
_cell.length_a   1.000
_cell.length_b   1.000
_cell.length_c   1.000
_cell.angle_alpha   90.00
_cell.angle_beta   90.00
_cell.angle_gamma   90.00
#
_symmetry.space_group_name_H-M   'P 1'
#
loop_
_entity.id
_entity.type
_entity.pdbx_description
1 polymer ?
#
loop_
_entity_poly.entity_id
_entity_poly.type
_entity_poly.pdbx_seq_one_letter_code
_entity_poly.pdbx_strand_id
1 'polypeptide(L)'
;NSIRRIKEKLRLELDTRLDDVPSQARQGKICASQVWRALYLEDPRIFEKKEEVSDAGFSVDILIDASSSRKNSQEQIAAQSYILVKSLDLCRIPLQVYSYCSIRGYTVLRLFQSYGEMNRAEEVFSYVAAGNNRDGLALRGAGHLMENSEQEKKLLLVLTDGSPQDDRIAAEGAFYKNREYTDQ
;
A
#
# COMPACT_ATOMS: atom_id res chain seq x y z
N ASN A 1 20.68 -5.90 -1.84
CA ASN A 1 19.84 -5.13 -0.93
C ASN A 1 18.39 -5.25 -1.41
N SER A 2 17.54 -5.94 -0.62
CA SER A 2 16.17 -6.33 -0.99
C SER A 2 15.30 -5.11 -1.37
N ILE A 3 15.41 -4.02 -0.62
CA ILE A 3 14.67 -2.76 -0.87
C ILE A 3 14.95 -2.24 -2.27
N ARG A 4 16.23 -2.18 -2.67
CA ARG A 4 16.62 -1.69 -3.99
C ARG A 4 16.05 -2.56 -5.13
N ARG A 5 16.08 -3.89 -4.94
CA ARG A 5 15.52 -4.85 -5.90
C ARG A 5 14.01 -4.71 -6.08
N ILE A 6 13.28 -4.55 -4.98
CA ILE A 6 11.82 -4.36 -5.01
C ILE A 6 11.49 -3.02 -5.68
N LYS A 7 12.19 -1.94 -5.28
CA LYS A 7 12.04 -0.63 -5.90
C LYS A 7 12.26 -0.67 -7.42
N GLU A 8 13.34 -1.29 -7.88
CA GLU A 8 13.66 -1.40 -9.31
C GLU A 8 12.58 -2.18 -10.06
N LYS A 9 12.09 -3.30 -9.50
CA LYS A 9 10.99 -4.06 -10.08
C LYS A 9 9.68 -3.28 -10.14
N LEU A 10 9.30 -2.64 -9.03
CA LEU A 10 8.09 -1.81 -8.98
C LEU A 10 8.16 -0.67 -10.01
N ARG A 11 9.31 0.00 -10.11
CA ARG A 11 9.50 1.07 -11.06
C ARG A 11 9.39 0.58 -12.51
N LEU A 12 9.98 -0.56 -12.83
CA LEU A 12 9.87 -1.16 -14.16
C LEU A 12 8.43 -1.52 -14.52
N GLU A 13 7.68 -2.13 -13.59
CA GLU A 13 6.27 -2.48 -13.80
C GLU A 13 5.37 -1.24 -13.90
N LEU A 14 5.67 -0.20 -13.16
CA LEU A 14 4.96 1.08 -13.24
C LEU A 14 5.26 1.79 -14.57
N ASP A 15 6.52 1.87 -14.97
CA ASP A 15 6.94 2.49 -16.23
C ASP A 15 6.32 1.79 -17.46
N THR A 16 6.08 0.47 -17.37
CA THR A 16 5.44 -0.30 -18.47
C THR A 16 3.91 -0.14 -18.51
N ARG A 17 3.28 0.31 -17.42
CA ARG A 17 1.82 0.48 -17.34
C ARG A 17 1.36 1.93 -17.52
N LEU A 18 2.23 2.86 -17.25
CA LEU A 18 2.03 4.26 -17.57
C LEU A 18 2.43 4.41 -19.04
N ASP A 19 1.45 4.37 -19.94
CA ASP A 19 1.66 4.82 -21.32
C ASP A 19 2.24 6.23 -21.20
N ASP A 20 3.55 6.35 -21.49
CA ASP A 20 4.28 7.61 -21.56
C ASP A 20 3.58 8.49 -22.61
N VAL A 21 2.62 9.30 -22.19
CA VAL A 21 2.15 10.40 -23.02
C VAL A 21 3.22 11.49 -22.90
N PRO A 22 4.11 11.62 -23.89
CA PRO A 22 5.18 12.62 -23.83
C PRO A 22 4.53 14.00 -23.83
N SER A 23 4.60 14.70 -22.69
CA SER A 23 4.11 16.07 -22.63
C SER A 23 5.11 16.98 -23.35
N GLN A 24 4.60 17.75 -24.33
CA GLN A 24 5.39 18.74 -25.07
C GLN A 24 5.76 19.88 -24.11
N ALA A 25 7.05 20.13 -23.94
CA ALA A 25 7.56 21.14 -23.02
C ALA A 25 8.53 22.12 -23.73
N ARG A 26 8.81 23.23 -23.05
CA ARG A 26 9.81 24.22 -23.52
C ARG A 26 11.24 23.91 -23.04
N GLN A 27 11.40 22.90 -22.19
CA GLN A 27 12.68 22.45 -21.64
C GLN A 27 12.64 20.95 -21.43
N GLY A 28 13.76 20.25 -21.64
CA GLY A 28 13.88 18.81 -21.46
C GLY A 28 14.74 18.16 -22.52
N LYS A 29 14.43 16.92 -22.89
CA LYS A 29 15.10 16.19 -23.97
C LYS A 29 14.50 16.60 -25.31
N ILE A 30 15.35 16.99 -26.28
CA ILE A 30 14.90 17.39 -27.64
C ILE A 30 14.23 16.18 -28.30
N CYS A 31 13.00 16.38 -28.77
CA CYS A 31 12.32 15.44 -29.62
C CYS A 31 12.67 15.73 -31.09
N ALA A 32 13.55 14.91 -31.67
CA ALA A 32 14.04 15.13 -33.02
C ALA A 32 12.93 15.19 -34.09
N SER A 33 11.86 14.44 -33.91
CA SER A 33 10.68 14.45 -34.79
C SER A 33 9.86 15.74 -34.71
N GLN A 34 10.10 16.60 -33.71
CA GLN A 34 9.34 17.84 -33.48
C GLN A 34 10.16 19.12 -33.78
N VAL A 35 11.46 18.98 -34.11
CA VAL A 35 12.36 20.13 -34.36
C VAL A 35 11.84 21.03 -35.49
N TRP A 36 11.20 20.44 -36.50
CA TRP A 36 10.58 21.20 -37.60
C TRP A 36 9.54 22.22 -37.13
N ARG A 37 8.89 21.99 -35.99
CA ARG A 37 7.92 22.94 -35.44
C ARG A 37 8.54 24.24 -34.96
N ALA A 38 9.74 24.16 -34.37
CA ALA A 38 10.50 25.37 -34.00
C ALA A 38 10.93 26.17 -35.20
N LEU A 39 11.26 25.50 -36.34
CA LEU A 39 11.77 26.13 -37.55
C LEU A 39 10.63 26.75 -38.41
N TYR A 40 9.48 26.08 -38.50
CA TYR A 40 8.41 26.48 -39.42
C TYR A 40 7.18 27.08 -38.74
N LEU A 41 6.95 26.78 -37.45
CA LEU A 41 5.77 27.24 -36.70
C LEU A 41 6.13 28.18 -35.55
N GLU A 42 7.42 28.49 -35.35
CA GLU A 42 7.94 29.28 -34.22
C GLU A 42 7.45 28.75 -32.85
N ASP A 43 7.13 27.47 -32.80
CA ASP A 43 6.63 26.82 -31.56
C ASP A 43 7.82 26.24 -30.76
N PRO A 44 8.18 26.82 -29.60
CA PRO A 44 9.35 26.37 -28.81
C PRO A 44 9.11 25.05 -28.05
N ARG A 45 7.93 24.41 -28.16
CA ARG A 45 7.59 23.16 -27.45
C ARG A 45 8.08 21.94 -28.21
N ILE A 46 9.41 21.88 -28.44
CA ILE A 46 10.10 20.79 -29.13
C ILE A 46 10.81 19.83 -28.18
N PHE A 47 10.65 20.06 -26.87
CA PHE A 47 11.27 19.22 -25.86
C PHE A 47 10.21 18.25 -25.29
N GLU A 48 10.63 17.04 -25.07
CA GLU A 48 9.91 16.09 -24.24
C GLU A 48 10.36 16.27 -22.78
N LYS A 49 9.45 16.64 -21.94
CA LYS A 49 9.63 16.56 -20.50
C LYS A 49 9.02 15.22 -20.08
N LYS A 50 9.87 14.27 -19.67
CA LYS A 50 9.40 13.23 -18.78
C LYS A 50 9.01 13.94 -17.49
N GLU A 51 7.77 14.27 -17.33
CA GLU A 51 7.26 14.50 -15.99
C GLU A 51 7.54 13.19 -15.27
N GLU A 52 8.40 13.25 -14.26
CA GLU A 52 8.40 12.20 -13.25
C GLU A 52 6.98 12.26 -12.68
N VAL A 53 6.11 11.39 -13.20
CA VAL A 53 4.76 11.26 -12.67
C VAL A 53 4.94 10.82 -11.23
N SER A 54 4.95 11.80 -10.34
CA SER A 54 4.97 11.58 -8.90
C SER A 54 3.65 10.96 -8.42
N ASP A 55 2.73 10.79 -9.35
CA ASP A 55 1.43 10.21 -9.09
C ASP A 55 1.37 8.84 -9.74
N ALA A 56 1.57 7.81 -8.93
CA ALA A 56 1.46 6.42 -9.38
C ALA A 56 0.05 6.07 -9.91
N GLY A 57 -0.91 7.01 -9.83
CA GLY A 57 -2.31 6.82 -10.21
C GLY A 57 -3.05 5.82 -9.33
N PHE A 58 -2.41 5.34 -8.28
CA PHE A 58 -3.00 4.43 -7.30
C PHE A 58 -2.37 4.63 -5.92
N SER A 59 -3.12 4.25 -4.89
CA SER A 59 -2.62 4.16 -3.50
C SER A 59 -2.53 2.71 -3.04
N VAL A 60 -1.71 2.48 -2.04
CA VAL A 60 -1.53 1.16 -1.43
C VAL A 60 -1.84 1.22 0.05
N ASP A 61 -2.68 0.30 0.49
CA ASP A 61 -2.94 0.02 1.90
C ASP A 61 -2.30 -1.30 2.29
N ILE A 62 -1.59 -1.33 3.40
CA ILE A 62 -0.95 -2.53 3.93
C ILE A 62 -1.62 -2.87 5.27
N LEU A 63 -2.37 -3.97 5.28
CA LEU A 63 -3.03 -4.51 6.45
C LEU A 63 -2.24 -5.71 6.97
N ILE A 64 -1.71 -5.61 8.19
CA ILE A 64 -0.85 -6.63 8.81
C ILE A 64 -1.63 -7.34 9.92
N ASP A 65 -1.75 -8.65 9.80
CA ASP A 65 -2.31 -9.48 10.85
C ASP A 65 -1.42 -9.45 12.10
N ALA A 66 -1.99 -9.00 13.21
CA ALA A 66 -1.32 -8.92 14.51
C ALA A 66 -1.93 -9.89 15.54
N SER A 67 -2.48 -11.02 15.10
CA SER A 67 -2.99 -12.07 15.99
C SER A 67 -1.88 -12.76 16.78
N SER A 68 -2.25 -13.40 17.89
CA SER A 68 -1.31 -14.08 18.80
C SER A 68 -0.53 -15.21 18.13
N SER A 69 -1.05 -15.83 17.07
CA SER A 69 -0.35 -16.83 16.27
C SER A 69 0.96 -16.31 15.67
N ARG A 70 1.06 -14.98 15.49
CA ARG A 70 2.22 -14.29 14.93
C ARG A 70 3.33 -13.97 15.93
N LYS A 71 3.14 -14.24 17.21
CA LYS A 71 4.06 -13.87 18.28
C LYS A 71 5.50 -14.35 18.02
N ASN A 72 5.67 -15.57 17.54
CA ASN A 72 6.97 -16.17 17.28
C ASN A 72 7.67 -15.62 16.02
N SER A 73 6.94 -14.97 15.14
CA SER A 73 7.43 -14.42 13.86
C SER A 73 7.30 -12.90 13.76
N GLN A 74 6.94 -12.23 14.86
CA GLN A 74 6.67 -10.77 14.85
C GLN A 74 7.84 -9.94 14.33
N GLU A 75 9.09 -10.29 14.67
CA GLU A 75 10.27 -9.58 14.18
C GLU A 75 10.45 -9.74 12.66
N GLN A 76 10.20 -10.96 12.16
CA GLN A 76 10.27 -11.22 10.71
C GLN A 76 9.18 -10.47 9.96
N ILE A 77 7.95 -10.45 10.49
CA ILE A 77 6.82 -9.73 9.91
C ILE A 77 7.13 -8.22 9.88
N ALA A 78 7.61 -7.67 11.01
CA ALA A 78 7.99 -6.26 11.07
C ALA A 78 9.11 -5.93 10.05
N ALA A 79 10.15 -6.76 9.95
CA ALA A 79 11.24 -6.56 9.01
C ALA A 79 10.78 -6.66 7.54
N GLN A 80 9.92 -7.63 7.20
CA GLN A 80 9.37 -7.78 5.86
C GLN A 80 8.46 -6.60 5.50
N SER A 81 7.59 -6.21 6.43
CA SER A 81 6.70 -5.05 6.26
C SER A 81 7.50 -3.76 6.09
N TYR A 82 8.56 -3.55 6.90
CA TYR A 82 9.47 -2.43 6.74
C TYR A 82 10.08 -2.37 5.33
N ILE A 83 10.59 -3.50 4.83
CA ILE A 83 11.19 -3.57 3.49
C ILE A 83 10.17 -3.18 2.43
N LEU A 84 8.94 -3.67 2.54
CA LEU A 84 7.85 -3.37 1.61
C LEU A 84 7.46 -1.89 1.67
N VAL A 85 7.16 -1.38 2.86
CA VAL A 85 6.79 0.01 3.10
C VAL A 85 7.87 0.96 2.58
N LYS A 86 9.13 0.72 2.95
CA LYS A 86 10.26 1.55 2.52
C LYS A 86 10.46 1.52 1.00
N SER A 87 10.18 0.39 0.36
CA SER A 87 10.28 0.27 -1.09
C SER A 87 9.20 1.10 -1.81
N LEU A 88 7.97 1.09 -1.29
CA LEU A 88 6.85 1.88 -1.81
C LEU A 88 7.06 3.38 -1.56
N ASP A 89 7.51 3.78 -0.36
CA ASP A 89 7.90 5.15 -0.04
C ASP A 89 8.95 5.70 -1.02
N LEU A 90 9.97 4.90 -1.33
CA LEU A 90 11.01 5.29 -2.29
C LEU A 90 10.50 5.40 -3.73
N CYS A 91 9.37 4.78 -4.05
CA CYS A 91 8.65 4.95 -5.32
C CYS A 91 7.66 6.11 -5.27
N ARG A 92 7.52 6.81 -4.14
CA ARG A 92 6.56 7.90 -3.90
C ARG A 92 5.10 7.47 -4.14
N ILE A 93 4.79 6.21 -3.86
CA ILE A 93 3.42 5.71 -3.94
C ILE A 93 2.71 6.12 -2.64
N PRO A 94 1.55 6.80 -2.72
CA PRO A 94 0.75 7.09 -1.53
C PRO A 94 0.39 5.79 -0.82
N LEU A 95 0.77 5.68 0.45
CA LEU A 95 0.53 4.44 1.19
C LEU A 95 0.03 4.69 2.60
N GLN A 96 -0.78 3.77 3.09
CA GLN A 96 -1.23 3.70 4.46
C GLN A 96 -0.89 2.31 5.02
N VAL A 97 -0.41 2.25 6.26
CA VAL A 97 0.06 1.01 6.88
C VAL A 97 -0.56 0.86 8.25
N TYR A 98 -1.22 -0.26 8.48
CA TYR A 98 -1.84 -0.56 9.76
C TYR A 98 -1.84 -2.05 10.06
N SER A 99 -1.85 -2.40 11.33
CA SER A 99 -2.08 -3.77 11.77
C SER A 99 -3.47 -3.92 12.38
N TYR A 100 -3.95 -5.16 12.43
CA TYR A 100 -5.21 -5.48 13.07
C TYR A 100 -5.09 -6.66 14.02
N CYS A 101 -5.86 -6.60 15.11
CA CYS A 101 -6.11 -7.72 16.00
C CYS A 101 -7.49 -7.55 16.65
N SER A 102 -7.98 -8.62 17.26
CA SER A 102 -9.23 -8.61 18.01
C SER A 102 -8.95 -8.88 19.49
N ILE A 103 -9.36 -7.94 20.35
CA ILE A 103 -9.17 -8.02 21.80
C ILE A 103 -10.53 -7.80 22.48
N ARG A 104 -10.96 -8.75 23.29
CA ARG A 104 -12.22 -8.68 24.04
C ARG A 104 -13.44 -8.37 23.16
N GLY A 105 -13.46 -8.92 21.94
CA GLY A 105 -14.57 -8.73 20.99
C GLY A 105 -14.52 -7.44 20.18
N TYR A 106 -13.51 -6.60 20.36
CA TYR A 106 -13.27 -5.41 19.54
C TYR A 106 -12.17 -5.67 18.54
N THR A 107 -12.38 -5.29 17.28
CA THR A 107 -11.31 -5.26 16.28
C THR A 107 -10.60 -3.91 16.35
N VAL A 108 -9.31 -3.95 16.62
CA VAL A 108 -8.45 -2.79 16.76
C VAL A 108 -7.58 -2.68 15.51
N LEU A 109 -7.64 -1.53 14.85
CA LEU A 109 -6.73 -1.16 13.78
C LEU A 109 -5.69 -0.19 14.35
N ARG A 110 -4.41 -0.55 14.28
CA ARG A 110 -3.30 0.29 14.73
C ARG A 110 -2.58 0.85 13.52
N LEU A 111 -2.66 2.16 13.34
CA LEU A 111 -2.02 2.89 12.25
C LEU A 111 -0.54 3.11 12.56
N PHE A 112 0.33 2.84 11.57
CA PHE A 112 1.77 3.12 11.60
C PHE A 112 2.13 4.29 10.69
N GLN A 113 1.51 4.38 9.52
CA GLN A 113 1.73 5.44 8.55
C GLN A 113 0.42 5.77 7.85
N SER A 114 0.15 7.06 7.65
CA SER A 114 -1.01 7.57 6.93
C SER A 114 -0.62 8.09 5.55
N TYR A 115 -1.60 8.26 4.65
CA TYR A 115 -1.36 8.93 3.38
C TYR A 115 -0.78 10.33 3.59
N GLY A 116 0.17 10.73 2.74
CA GLY A 116 0.86 12.01 2.86
C GLY A 116 2.01 12.04 3.87
N GLU A 117 2.10 11.07 4.77
CA GLU A 117 3.27 10.91 5.64
C GLU A 117 4.34 10.08 4.92
N MET A 118 5.52 10.64 4.75
CA MET A 118 6.64 9.93 4.14
C MET A 118 7.72 9.63 5.19
N ASN A 119 8.51 8.58 4.92
CA ASN A 119 9.63 8.18 5.76
C ASN A 119 9.27 7.73 7.19
N ARG A 120 8.06 7.22 7.40
CA ARG A 120 7.64 6.62 8.68
C ARG A 120 7.67 5.08 8.68
N ALA A 121 8.29 4.47 7.71
CA ALA A 121 8.40 3.01 7.61
C ALA A 121 8.94 2.35 8.89
N GLU A 122 9.76 3.06 9.67
CA GLU A 122 10.34 2.57 10.93
C GLU A 122 9.30 2.35 12.04
N GLU A 123 8.15 3.02 11.97
CA GLU A 123 7.05 2.83 12.92
C GLU A 123 6.50 1.38 12.90
N VAL A 124 6.69 0.68 11.78
CA VAL A 124 6.31 -0.74 11.66
C VAL A 124 7.07 -1.63 12.67
N PHE A 125 8.26 -1.23 13.14
CA PHE A 125 8.97 -1.99 14.17
C PHE A 125 8.29 -1.93 15.55
N SER A 126 7.32 -1.04 15.74
CA SER A 126 6.45 -1.04 16.90
C SER A 126 5.30 -2.06 16.82
N TYR A 127 5.27 -2.90 15.77
CA TYR A 127 4.33 -3.99 15.61
C TYR A 127 4.41 -4.97 16.77
N VAL A 128 3.25 -5.35 17.31
CA VAL A 128 3.11 -6.31 18.41
C VAL A 128 1.95 -7.25 18.09
N ALA A 129 2.22 -8.55 18.13
CA ALA A 129 1.21 -9.57 17.96
C ALA A 129 0.46 -9.84 19.26
N ALA A 130 -0.87 -9.70 19.25
CA ALA A 130 -1.75 -9.89 20.40
C ALA A 130 -3.19 -10.22 19.98
N GLY A 131 -3.94 -10.88 20.86
CA GLY A 131 -5.34 -11.17 20.63
C GLY A 131 -5.61 -12.18 19.51
N ASN A 132 -6.81 -12.14 18.98
CA ASN A 132 -7.31 -12.97 17.89
C ASN A 132 -7.39 -12.15 16.58
N ASN A 133 -7.86 -12.75 15.50
CA ASN A 133 -8.08 -12.06 14.24
C ASN A 133 -9.51 -12.29 13.71
N ARG A 134 -10.21 -11.20 13.47
CA ARG A 134 -11.48 -11.17 12.76
C ARG A 134 -11.22 -10.54 11.39
N ASP A 135 -10.81 -11.36 10.44
CA ASP A 135 -10.35 -10.89 9.13
C ASP A 135 -11.45 -10.12 8.39
N GLY A 136 -12.69 -10.62 8.36
CA GLY A 136 -13.78 -9.95 7.67
C GLY A 136 -14.05 -8.54 8.21
N LEU A 137 -14.04 -8.36 9.54
CA LEU A 137 -14.25 -7.04 10.14
C LEU A 137 -13.06 -6.12 9.93
N ALA A 138 -11.83 -6.67 9.97
CA ALA A 138 -10.62 -5.92 9.66
C ALA A 138 -10.60 -5.44 8.20
N LEU A 139 -10.99 -6.30 7.25
CA LEU A 139 -11.09 -5.96 5.83
C LEU A 139 -12.15 -4.87 5.58
N ARG A 140 -13.29 -4.94 6.25
CA ARG A 140 -14.32 -3.88 6.16
C ARG A 140 -13.80 -2.55 6.72
N GLY A 141 -13.09 -2.58 7.85
CA GLY A 141 -12.43 -1.39 8.40
C GLY A 141 -11.36 -0.83 7.47
N ALA A 142 -10.55 -1.70 6.88
CA ALA A 142 -9.56 -1.33 5.87
C ALA A 142 -10.20 -0.66 4.65
N GLY A 143 -11.28 -1.25 4.12
CA GLY A 143 -12.04 -0.67 3.00
C GLY A 143 -12.50 0.75 3.29
N HIS A 144 -13.00 1.00 4.51
CA HIS A 144 -13.42 2.34 4.93
C HIS A 144 -12.23 3.32 5.04
N LEU A 145 -11.09 2.86 5.56
CA LEU A 145 -9.88 3.69 5.65
C LEU A 145 -9.33 4.05 4.27
N MET A 146 -9.43 3.13 3.30
CA MET A 146 -9.03 3.37 1.91
C MET A 146 -9.83 4.50 1.23
N GLU A 147 -11.03 4.82 1.70
CA GLU A 147 -11.83 5.94 1.18
C GLU A 147 -11.12 7.28 1.36
N ASN A 148 -10.24 7.41 2.36
CA ASN A 148 -9.45 8.61 2.62
C ASN A 148 -8.36 8.88 1.56
N SER A 149 -8.07 7.93 0.68
CA SER A 149 -7.14 8.15 -0.43
C SER A 149 -7.78 8.98 -1.53
N GLU A 150 -7.06 9.98 -2.02
CA GLU A 150 -7.43 10.80 -3.18
C GLU A 150 -7.27 10.05 -4.51
N GLN A 151 -6.59 8.91 -4.50
CA GLN A 151 -6.31 8.13 -5.70
C GLN A 151 -7.55 7.36 -6.16
N GLU A 152 -7.79 7.35 -7.48
CA GLU A 152 -8.90 6.60 -8.07
C GLU A 152 -8.73 5.09 -7.90
N LYS A 153 -7.51 4.60 -8.13
CA LYS A 153 -7.17 3.18 -7.98
C LYS A 153 -6.58 2.93 -6.60
N LYS A 154 -7.07 1.91 -5.92
CA LYS A 154 -6.67 1.57 -4.56
C LYS A 154 -6.33 0.09 -4.48
N LEU A 155 -5.19 -0.24 -3.89
CA LEU A 155 -4.72 -1.61 -3.72
C LEU A 155 -4.59 -1.92 -2.23
N LEU A 156 -5.24 -2.99 -1.78
CA LEU A 156 -5.07 -3.52 -0.44
C LEU A 156 -4.15 -4.74 -0.46
N LEU A 157 -3.05 -4.67 0.28
CA LEU A 157 -2.13 -5.79 0.53
C LEU A 157 -2.37 -6.30 1.95
N VAL A 158 -2.80 -7.56 2.05
CA VAL A 158 -3.05 -8.21 3.35
C VAL A 158 -1.92 -9.18 3.66
N LEU A 159 -1.26 -8.99 4.79
CA LEU A 159 -0.22 -9.86 5.31
C LEU A 159 -0.80 -10.70 6.46
N THR A 160 -1.28 -11.91 6.14
CA THR A 160 -1.94 -12.83 7.08
C THR A 160 -1.52 -14.28 6.82
N ASP A 161 -1.77 -15.18 7.78
CA ASP A 161 -1.68 -16.64 7.54
C ASP A 161 -3.00 -17.24 7.03
N GLY A 162 -4.04 -16.42 6.92
CA GLY A 162 -5.35 -16.87 6.47
C GLY A 162 -6.05 -17.80 7.44
N SER A 163 -5.72 -17.71 8.74
CA SER A 163 -6.31 -18.53 9.80
C SER A 163 -7.14 -17.67 10.76
N PRO A 164 -8.32 -17.18 10.36
CA PRO A 164 -9.13 -16.33 11.19
C PRO A 164 -9.63 -17.05 12.45
N GLN A 165 -9.54 -16.38 13.59
CA GLN A 165 -10.01 -16.86 14.89
C GLN A 165 -10.83 -15.79 15.62
N ASP A 166 -12.02 -16.16 16.05
CA ASP A 166 -12.86 -15.32 16.92
C ASP A 166 -13.33 -16.11 18.15
N ASP A 167 -13.16 -15.52 19.33
CA ASP A 167 -13.56 -16.11 20.61
C ASP A 167 -15.01 -15.80 20.98
N ARG A 168 -15.81 -15.21 20.10
CA ARG A 168 -17.21 -14.95 20.42
C ARG A 168 -17.99 -16.22 20.58
N ILE A 169 -18.56 -16.37 21.78
CA ILE A 169 -19.63 -17.32 22.07
C ILE A 169 -20.92 -16.71 21.51
N ALA A 170 -21.60 -17.42 20.64
CA ALA A 170 -22.92 -17.01 20.18
C ALA A 170 -23.90 -16.91 21.37
N ALA A 171 -24.86 -16.00 21.26
CA ALA A 171 -25.85 -15.70 22.33
C ALA A 171 -26.64 -16.92 22.83
N GLU A 172 -26.58 -18.06 22.18
CA GLU A 172 -27.28 -19.32 22.52
C GLU A 172 -26.32 -20.47 22.86
N GLY A 173 -25.06 -20.21 23.23
CA GLY A 173 -24.10 -21.25 23.60
C GLY A 173 -23.54 -22.09 22.45
N ALA A 174 -23.86 -21.76 21.21
CA ALA A 174 -23.23 -22.37 20.03
C ALA A 174 -21.92 -21.67 19.73
N PHE A 175 -20.85 -22.44 19.61
CA PHE A 175 -19.60 -21.95 19.06
C PHE A 175 -19.74 -21.82 17.53
N TYR A 176 -19.75 -20.62 17.01
CA TYR A 176 -19.57 -20.42 15.58
C TYR A 176 -18.16 -20.88 15.20
N LYS A 177 -18.04 -21.69 14.16
CA LYS A 177 -16.76 -21.94 13.55
C LYS A 177 -16.21 -20.59 13.06
N ASN A 178 -14.98 -20.33 13.39
CA ASN A 178 -14.30 -19.04 13.16
C ASN A 178 -14.50 -18.45 11.76
N ARG A 179 -14.66 -19.31 10.75
CA ARG A 179 -14.86 -18.92 9.35
C ARG A 179 -16.21 -18.26 9.07
N GLU A 180 -17.29 -18.77 9.66
CA GLU A 180 -18.64 -18.24 9.43
C GLU A 180 -18.84 -16.84 10.03
N TYR A 181 -17.99 -16.47 10.98
CA TYR A 181 -18.07 -15.18 11.66
C TYR A 181 -17.25 -14.07 10.99
N THR A 182 -16.27 -14.43 10.19
CA THR A 182 -15.44 -13.48 9.42
C THR A 182 -16.08 -13.11 8.09
N ASP A 183 -17.06 -13.91 7.62
CA ASP A 183 -17.74 -13.71 6.35
C ASP A 183 -19.03 -12.90 6.47
N GLN A 184 -19.46 -12.50 7.70
CA GLN A 184 -20.58 -11.60 7.98
C GLN A 184 -20.13 -10.17 8.14
#